data_797eb5880a438df4a35ed2c63a103cb0
#
_entry.id   797eb5880a438df4a35ed2c63a103cb0
#
_cell.length_a   1.000
_cell.length_b   1.000
_cell.length_c   1.000
_cell.angle_alpha   90.00
_cell.angle_beta   90.00
_cell.angle_gamma   90.00
#
_symmetry.space_group_name_H-M   'P 1'
#
loop_
_entity.id
_entity.type
_entity.pdbx_description
1 polymer ?
#
loop_
_entity_poly.entity_id
_entity_poly.type
_entity_poly.pdbx_seq_one_letter_code
_entity_poly.pdbx_strand_id
1 'polypeptide(L)'
;MKISLELPKVLGMLDIAARFVSKNSTLPILQNIYLKASIDTLLIRATDMEKYVELELPCAVQIEGAVTVNAKTFLDILKTIDSETVEFSVDQKTTVMTIKTSKDTFDINGIPASEYVALPEVPQDNTLMLDTMIFSKGIEKVEYAITEKSFSPVLTGVLMKSKTEDAQHKIIFVGTDS
;
A
#
# COMPACT_ATOMS: atom_id res chain seq x y z
N MET A 1 13.33 -1.21 -15.61
CA MET A 1 12.13 -1.99 -15.29
C MET A 1 11.19 -1.97 -16.48
N LYS A 2 10.57 -3.10 -16.83
CA LYS A 2 9.50 -3.14 -17.84
C LYS A 2 8.49 -4.24 -17.49
N ILE A 3 7.22 -3.89 -17.34
CA ILE A 3 6.12 -4.78 -16.90
C ILE A 3 4.83 -4.48 -17.62
N SER A 4 3.96 -5.49 -17.74
CA SER A 4 2.60 -5.35 -18.24
C SER A 4 1.61 -5.82 -17.18
N LEU A 5 0.52 -5.06 -16.98
CA LEU A 5 -0.44 -5.21 -15.89
C LEU A 5 -1.88 -5.06 -16.38
N GLU A 6 -2.81 -5.68 -15.66
CA GLU A 6 -4.24 -5.36 -15.77
C GLU A 6 -4.51 -4.06 -14.99
N LEU A 7 -4.96 -3.01 -15.68
CA LEU A 7 -5.17 -1.69 -15.08
C LEU A 7 -6.11 -1.70 -13.87
N PRO A 8 -7.28 -2.38 -13.88
CA PRO A 8 -8.16 -2.38 -12.71
C PRO A 8 -7.51 -2.98 -11.46
N LYS A 9 -6.70 -4.04 -11.62
CA LYS A 9 -6.02 -4.70 -10.51
C LYS A 9 -4.96 -3.80 -9.89
N VAL A 10 -4.08 -3.23 -10.72
CA VAL A 10 -3.01 -2.35 -10.22
C VAL A 10 -3.59 -1.08 -9.61
N LEU A 11 -4.65 -0.51 -10.20
CA LEU A 11 -5.30 0.68 -9.68
C LEU A 11 -5.88 0.44 -8.29
N GLY A 12 -6.55 -0.70 -8.06
CA GLY A 12 -7.06 -1.07 -6.74
C GLY A 12 -5.97 -1.18 -5.68
N MET A 13 -4.82 -1.79 -6.02
CA MET A 13 -3.65 -1.89 -5.13
C MET A 13 -3.04 -0.52 -4.83
N LEU A 14 -2.91 0.34 -5.85
CA LEU A 14 -2.36 1.68 -5.69
C LEU A 14 -3.28 2.60 -4.88
N ASP A 15 -4.60 2.47 -5.00
CA ASP A 15 -5.57 3.20 -4.16
C ASP A 15 -5.41 2.81 -2.67
N ILE A 16 -5.11 1.55 -2.38
CA ILE A 16 -4.78 1.12 -1.01
C ILE A 16 -3.45 1.75 -0.58
N ALA A 17 -2.39 1.60 -1.37
CA ALA A 17 -1.06 2.12 -1.04
C ALA A 17 -1.06 3.63 -0.80
N ALA A 18 -1.83 4.39 -1.57
CA ALA A 18 -1.93 5.84 -1.46
C ALA A 18 -2.50 6.33 -0.11
N ARG A 19 -3.16 5.48 0.66
CA ARG A 19 -3.64 5.81 2.02
C ARG A 19 -2.52 5.76 3.06
N PHE A 20 -1.38 5.20 2.69
CA PHE A 20 -0.20 5.02 3.55
C PHE A 20 0.92 6.01 3.25
N VAL A 21 0.81 6.84 2.20
CA VAL A 21 1.78 7.92 1.95
C VAL A 21 1.46 9.14 2.81
N SER A 22 2.50 9.89 3.15
CA SER A 22 2.33 11.17 3.85
C SER A 22 1.82 12.26 2.90
N LYS A 23 0.75 12.95 3.27
CA LYS A 23 0.20 14.06 2.48
C LYS A 23 0.98 15.37 2.67
N ASN A 24 1.59 15.56 3.84
CA ASN A 24 2.17 16.84 4.27
C ASN A 24 3.62 16.68 4.77
N SER A 25 4.34 15.64 4.33
CA SER A 25 5.73 15.46 4.74
C SER A 25 6.65 16.49 4.09
N THR A 26 7.63 16.95 4.84
CA THR A 26 8.78 17.71 4.33
C THR A 26 9.76 16.84 3.53
N LEU A 27 9.65 15.52 3.65
CA LEU A 27 10.43 14.55 2.89
C LEU A 27 9.64 14.09 1.66
N PRO A 28 10.01 14.50 0.44
CA PRO A 28 9.26 14.16 -0.78
C PRO A 28 9.11 12.66 -1.00
N ILE A 29 10.10 11.87 -0.59
CA ILE A 29 10.10 10.41 -0.75
C ILE A 29 8.92 9.73 -0.03
N LEU A 30 8.40 10.31 1.07
CA LEU A 30 7.25 9.79 1.81
C LEU A 30 5.91 10.10 1.13
N GLN A 31 5.91 10.91 0.08
CA GLN A 31 4.75 11.11 -0.79
C GLN A 31 4.74 10.14 -1.97
N ASN A 32 5.79 9.32 -2.09
CA ASN A 32 5.96 8.38 -3.18
C ASN A 32 5.49 6.97 -2.78
N ILE A 33 5.06 6.23 -3.80
CA ILE A 33 4.90 4.78 -3.74
C ILE A 33 6.18 4.16 -4.32
N TYR A 34 6.72 3.16 -3.63
CA TYR A 34 7.81 2.32 -4.10
C TYR A 34 7.26 1.17 -4.92
N LEU A 35 7.85 0.95 -6.09
CA LEU A 35 7.51 -0.10 -7.04
C LEU A 35 8.76 -0.93 -7.33
N LYS A 36 8.67 -2.25 -7.19
CA LYS A 36 9.74 -3.18 -7.57
C LYS A 36 9.16 -4.35 -8.35
N ALA A 37 9.63 -4.53 -9.56
CA ALA A 37 9.31 -5.70 -10.38
C ALA A 37 10.43 -6.73 -10.28
N SER A 38 10.08 -7.96 -9.97
CA SER A 38 11.00 -9.11 -9.93
C SER A 38 10.27 -10.38 -10.31
N ILE A 39 10.90 -11.23 -11.13
CA ILE A 39 10.40 -12.51 -11.63
C ILE A 39 9.05 -12.34 -12.34
N ASP A 40 7.93 -12.47 -11.63
CA ASP A 40 6.55 -12.43 -12.13
C ASP A 40 5.63 -11.58 -11.23
N THR A 41 6.21 -10.72 -10.40
CA THR A 41 5.50 -9.98 -9.36
C THR A 41 5.90 -8.50 -9.36
N LEU A 42 4.92 -7.62 -9.17
CA LEU A 42 5.11 -6.24 -8.79
C LEU A 42 4.88 -6.08 -7.29
N LEU A 43 5.94 -5.73 -6.57
CA LEU A 43 5.90 -5.33 -5.18
C LEU A 43 5.63 -3.83 -5.09
N ILE A 44 4.61 -3.46 -4.31
CA ILE A 44 4.18 -2.08 -4.05
C ILE A 44 4.35 -1.80 -2.56
N ARG A 45 5.07 -0.74 -2.19
CA ARG A 45 5.25 -0.31 -0.81
C ARG A 45 4.88 1.15 -0.63
N ALA A 46 4.29 1.47 0.52
CA ALA A 46 4.03 2.85 0.94
C ALA A 46 4.13 2.98 2.46
N THR A 47 4.57 4.16 2.92
CA THR A 47 4.68 4.49 4.34
C THR A 47 4.64 6.00 4.57
N ASP A 48 4.11 6.39 5.74
CA ASP A 48 4.25 7.73 6.31
C ASP A 48 5.16 7.74 7.55
N MET A 49 5.93 6.65 7.78
CA MET A 49 6.79 6.35 8.92
C MET A 49 6.07 5.85 10.19
N GLU A 50 4.76 6.05 10.32
CA GLU A 50 3.97 5.53 11.43
C GLU A 50 3.28 4.21 11.07
N LYS A 51 2.80 4.13 9.84
CA LYS A 51 2.18 2.95 9.25
C LYS A 51 2.81 2.64 7.90
N TYR A 52 2.77 1.38 7.51
CA TYR A 52 3.31 0.93 6.23
C TYR A 52 2.44 -0.16 5.63
N VAL A 53 2.52 -0.29 4.33
CA VAL A 53 1.86 -1.35 3.57
C VAL A 53 2.84 -1.93 2.56
N GLU A 54 2.75 -3.24 2.39
CA GLU A 54 3.39 -3.99 1.34
C GLU A 54 2.33 -4.83 0.64
N LEU A 55 2.26 -4.70 -0.69
CA LEU A 55 1.29 -5.39 -1.53
C LEU A 55 2.03 -6.06 -2.69
N GLU A 56 1.60 -7.25 -3.04
CA GLU A 56 2.15 -8.00 -4.18
C GLU A 56 1.07 -8.22 -5.23
N LEU A 57 1.42 -7.97 -6.48
CA LEU A 57 0.54 -8.16 -7.63
C LEU A 57 1.26 -9.02 -8.66
N PRO A 58 0.74 -10.20 -9.01
CA PRO A 58 1.26 -11.00 -10.12
C PRO A 58 1.17 -10.21 -11.44
N CYS A 59 2.24 -10.19 -12.21
CA CYS A 59 2.33 -9.46 -13.47
C CYS A 59 3.37 -10.06 -14.43
N ALA A 60 3.26 -9.69 -15.71
CA ALA A 60 4.27 -10.07 -16.69
C ALA A 60 5.48 -9.14 -16.60
N VAL A 61 6.58 -9.63 -16.03
CA VAL A 61 7.85 -8.89 -15.92
C VAL A 61 8.73 -9.22 -17.11
N GLN A 62 9.05 -8.21 -17.94
CA GLN A 62 9.99 -8.31 -19.04
C GLN A 62 11.40 -7.89 -18.64
N ILE A 63 11.51 -6.86 -17.80
CA ILE A 63 12.77 -6.35 -17.26
C ILE A 63 12.54 -6.00 -15.81
N GLU A 64 13.31 -6.60 -14.92
CA GLU A 64 13.30 -6.29 -13.48
C GLU A 64 13.81 -4.88 -13.19
N GLY A 65 13.46 -4.36 -12.02
CA GLY A 65 13.94 -3.07 -11.54
C GLY A 65 13.02 -2.45 -10.53
N ALA A 66 13.38 -1.26 -10.06
CA ALA A 66 12.62 -0.55 -9.06
C ALA A 66 12.65 0.97 -9.27
N VAL A 67 11.64 1.66 -8.80
CA VAL A 67 11.50 3.11 -8.84
C VAL A 67 10.54 3.55 -7.74
N THR A 68 10.59 4.83 -7.36
CA THR A 68 9.54 5.44 -6.57
C THR A 68 8.91 6.58 -7.36
N VAL A 69 7.59 6.71 -7.28
CA VAL A 69 6.84 7.75 -7.99
C VAL A 69 5.82 8.41 -7.06
N ASN A 70 5.54 9.69 -7.29
CA ASN A 70 4.55 10.40 -6.48
C ASN A 70 3.18 9.73 -6.58
N ALA A 71 2.63 9.32 -5.43
CA ALA A 71 1.40 8.55 -5.33
C ALA A 71 0.21 9.24 -6.00
N LYS A 72 0.04 10.54 -5.71
CA LYS A 72 -1.09 11.31 -6.23
C LYS A 72 -1.01 11.45 -7.75
N THR A 73 0.11 11.93 -8.26
CA THR A 73 0.30 12.13 -9.70
C THR A 73 0.12 10.83 -10.47
N PHE A 74 0.68 9.73 -9.93
CA PHE A 74 0.58 8.41 -10.55
C PHE A 74 -0.87 7.92 -10.62
N LEU A 75 -1.60 7.99 -9.51
CA LEU A 75 -3.01 7.62 -9.46
C LEU A 75 -3.91 8.51 -10.34
N ASP A 76 -3.68 9.82 -10.32
CA ASP A 76 -4.45 10.76 -11.12
C ASP A 76 -4.31 10.43 -12.61
N ILE A 77 -3.11 10.09 -13.10
CA ILE A 77 -2.89 9.65 -14.48
C ILE A 77 -3.60 8.33 -14.76
N LEU A 78 -3.39 7.31 -13.92
CA LEU A 78 -3.99 5.98 -14.16
C LEU A 78 -5.52 6.02 -14.19
N LYS A 79 -6.14 6.89 -13.41
CA LYS A 79 -7.60 7.09 -13.40
C LYS A 79 -8.16 7.73 -14.66
N THR A 80 -7.33 8.38 -15.48
CA THR A 80 -7.74 8.96 -16.77
C THR A 80 -7.67 7.95 -17.91
N ILE A 81 -7.00 6.82 -17.73
CA ILE A 81 -6.76 5.82 -18.76
C ILE A 81 -7.99 4.94 -18.96
N ASP A 82 -8.46 4.85 -20.19
CA ASP A 82 -9.51 3.93 -20.63
C ASP A 82 -8.87 2.74 -21.38
N SER A 83 -8.36 1.77 -20.61
CA SER A 83 -7.73 0.56 -21.16
C SER A 83 -7.81 -0.57 -20.13
N GLU A 84 -7.89 -1.82 -20.60
CA GLU A 84 -7.83 -2.99 -19.72
C GLU A 84 -6.40 -3.28 -19.23
N THR A 85 -5.41 -2.94 -20.05
CA THR A 85 -3.99 -3.23 -19.76
C THR A 85 -3.13 -1.99 -19.87
N VAL A 86 -2.06 -1.96 -19.10
CA VAL A 86 -1.07 -0.89 -19.08
C VAL A 86 0.34 -1.46 -19.00
N GLU A 87 1.26 -0.85 -19.71
CA GLU A 87 2.70 -1.14 -19.63
C GLU A 87 3.39 -0.05 -18.83
N PHE A 88 4.20 -0.43 -17.83
CA PHE A 88 5.10 0.45 -17.11
C PHE A 88 6.53 0.16 -17.53
N SER A 89 7.25 1.18 -17.95
CA SER A 89 8.69 1.09 -18.20
C SER A 89 9.46 2.19 -17.46
N VAL A 90 10.62 1.87 -16.93
CA VAL A 90 11.46 2.82 -16.19
C VAL A 90 12.86 2.80 -16.76
N ASP A 91 13.35 3.97 -17.15
CA ASP A 91 14.75 4.18 -17.46
C ASP A 91 15.53 4.33 -16.14
N GLN A 92 16.42 3.37 -15.87
CA GLN A 92 17.20 3.33 -14.63
C GLN A 92 18.23 4.48 -14.51
N LYS A 93 18.58 5.16 -15.60
CA LYS A 93 19.53 6.28 -15.59
C LYS A 93 18.84 7.60 -15.24
N THR A 94 17.66 7.83 -15.83
CA THR A 94 16.89 9.08 -15.64
C THR A 94 15.83 8.96 -14.56
N THR A 95 15.51 7.73 -14.12
CA THR A 95 14.40 7.39 -13.23
C THR A 95 13.02 7.81 -13.74
N VAL A 96 12.91 8.16 -15.02
CA VAL A 96 11.64 8.46 -15.65
C VAL A 96 10.86 7.17 -15.83
N MET A 97 9.62 7.17 -15.34
CA MET A 97 8.65 6.10 -15.53
C MET A 97 7.70 6.49 -16.65
N THR A 98 7.68 5.68 -17.71
CA THR A 98 6.71 5.80 -18.81
C THR A 98 5.56 4.84 -18.59
N ILE A 99 4.34 5.35 -18.62
CA ILE A 99 3.07 4.61 -18.60
C ILE A 99 2.53 4.60 -20.01
N LYS A 100 2.34 3.41 -20.58
CA LYS A 100 1.90 3.26 -21.97
C LYS A 100 0.67 2.37 -22.09
N THR A 101 -0.27 2.80 -22.89
CA THR A 101 -1.42 2.02 -23.36
C THR A 101 -1.39 1.90 -24.89
N SER A 102 -2.43 1.32 -25.47
CA SER A 102 -2.59 1.30 -26.94
C SER A 102 -2.80 2.69 -27.55
N LYS A 103 -3.26 3.67 -26.76
CA LYS A 103 -3.65 5.01 -27.23
C LYS A 103 -2.80 6.12 -26.65
N ASP A 104 -2.34 5.97 -25.41
CA ASP A 104 -1.76 7.04 -24.62
C ASP A 104 -0.36 6.69 -24.10
N THR A 105 0.45 7.72 -23.89
CA THR A 105 1.76 7.61 -23.26
C THR A 105 1.94 8.78 -22.30
N PHE A 106 2.34 8.49 -21.05
CA PHE A 106 2.61 9.47 -20.00
C PHE A 106 3.98 9.21 -19.41
N ASP A 107 4.71 10.27 -19.08
CA ASP A 107 5.98 10.20 -18.39
C ASP A 107 5.86 10.85 -17.00
N ILE A 108 6.40 10.18 -15.99
CA ILE A 108 6.49 10.68 -14.62
C ILE A 108 7.94 10.63 -14.16
N ASN A 109 8.43 11.73 -13.60
CA ASN A 109 9.72 11.73 -12.94
C ASN A 109 9.63 10.95 -11.63
N GLY A 110 10.45 9.93 -11.50
CA GLY A 110 10.61 9.16 -10.28
C GLY A 110 11.81 9.61 -9.44
N ILE A 111 11.95 8.97 -8.28
CA ILE A 111 13.14 9.04 -7.44
C ILE A 111 13.76 7.64 -7.39
N PRO A 112 15.10 7.50 -7.35
CA PRO A 112 15.73 6.19 -7.25
C PRO A 112 15.19 5.36 -6.10
N ALA A 113 14.92 4.09 -6.34
CA ALA A 113 14.41 3.16 -5.33
C ALA A 113 15.33 3.02 -4.11
N SER A 114 16.64 3.25 -4.29
CA SER A 114 17.66 3.23 -3.22
C SER A 114 17.49 4.34 -2.18
N GLU A 115 16.76 5.40 -2.51
CA GLU A 115 16.49 6.49 -1.59
C GLU A 115 15.23 6.24 -0.74
N TYR A 116 14.48 5.17 -1.04
CA TYR A 116 13.28 4.86 -0.25
C TYR A 116 13.64 4.37 1.13
N VAL A 117 12.80 4.76 2.11
CA VAL A 117 13.01 4.38 3.51
C VAL A 117 12.94 2.87 3.70
N ALA A 118 13.82 2.33 4.54
CA ALA A 118 13.77 0.94 4.93
C ALA A 118 12.50 0.67 5.76
N LEU A 119 11.71 -0.32 5.37
CA LEU A 119 10.57 -0.77 6.15
C LEU A 119 11.03 -1.76 7.22
N PRO A 120 10.38 -1.78 8.39
CA PRO A 120 10.65 -2.80 9.39
C PRO A 120 10.29 -4.18 8.86
N GLU A 121 11.09 -5.17 9.25
CA GLU A 121 10.77 -6.56 8.94
C GLU A 121 9.52 -6.99 9.74
N VAL A 122 8.59 -7.66 9.06
CA VAL A 122 7.42 -8.23 9.71
C VAL A 122 7.84 -9.51 10.44
N PRO A 123 7.67 -9.59 11.78
CA PRO A 123 7.98 -10.81 12.51
C PRO A 123 7.18 -12.00 11.97
N GLN A 124 7.87 -13.12 11.72
CA GLN A 124 7.22 -14.36 11.25
C GLN A 124 6.75 -15.24 12.41
N ASP A 125 7.20 -14.94 13.62
CA ASP A 125 6.83 -15.67 14.83
C ASP A 125 5.50 -15.13 15.39
N ASN A 126 4.73 -16.02 16.05
CA ASN A 126 3.46 -15.67 16.70
C ASN A 126 2.39 -15.13 15.73
N THR A 127 2.18 -15.81 14.62
CA THR A 127 1.14 -15.46 13.65
C THR A 127 -0.25 -15.85 14.16
N LEU A 128 -1.25 -15.03 13.86
CA LEU A 128 -2.65 -15.29 14.13
C LEU A 128 -3.41 -15.35 12.79
N MET A 129 -4.03 -16.48 12.51
CA MET A 129 -4.90 -16.63 11.35
C MET A 129 -6.33 -16.31 11.72
N LEU A 130 -6.94 -15.37 11.00
CA LEU A 130 -8.30 -14.91 11.22
C LEU A 130 -9.12 -14.99 9.93
N ASP A 131 -10.39 -15.36 10.09
CA ASP A 131 -11.37 -15.18 9.01
C ASP A 131 -11.60 -13.68 8.77
N THR A 132 -11.40 -13.24 7.54
CA THR A 132 -11.45 -11.82 7.15
C THR A 132 -12.83 -11.20 7.39
N MET A 133 -13.91 -11.96 7.17
CA MET A 133 -15.28 -11.46 7.38
C MET A 133 -15.60 -11.29 8.87
N ILE A 134 -15.13 -12.24 9.70
CA ILE A 134 -15.31 -12.16 11.16
C ILE A 134 -14.51 -10.98 11.71
N PHE A 135 -13.27 -10.81 11.24
CA PHE A 135 -12.39 -9.72 11.63
C PHE A 135 -12.98 -8.35 11.26
N SER A 136 -13.41 -8.16 10.02
CA SER A 136 -14.03 -6.93 9.54
C SER A 136 -15.29 -6.57 10.35
N LYS A 137 -16.20 -7.55 10.54
CA LYS A 137 -17.39 -7.33 11.37
C LYS A 137 -17.05 -7.01 12.83
N GLY A 138 -15.98 -7.58 13.37
CA GLY A 138 -15.51 -7.26 14.73
C GLY A 138 -15.11 -5.80 14.86
N ILE A 139 -14.36 -5.27 13.89
CA ILE A 139 -13.96 -3.86 13.86
C ILE A 139 -15.16 -2.95 13.62
N GLU A 140 -16.01 -3.21 12.63
CA GLU A 140 -17.20 -2.44 12.32
C GLU A 140 -18.12 -2.23 13.55
N LYS A 141 -18.18 -3.22 14.45
CA LYS A 141 -19.00 -3.15 15.66
C LYS A 141 -18.47 -2.24 16.77
N VAL A 142 -17.21 -1.84 16.69
CA VAL A 142 -16.57 -1.04 17.74
C VAL A 142 -15.98 0.27 17.22
N GLU A 143 -15.78 0.42 15.90
CA GLU A 143 -15.16 1.60 15.32
C GLU A 143 -15.94 2.90 15.60
N TYR A 144 -17.27 2.84 15.68
CA TYR A 144 -18.10 4.01 15.98
C TYR A 144 -17.90 4.55 17.41
N ALA A 145 -17.31 3.74 18.31
CA ALA A 145 -17.06 4.10 19.68
C ALA A 145 -15.65 4.67 19.93
N ILE A 146 -14.84 4.82 18.89
CA ILE A 146 -13.54 5.49 18.96
C ILE A 146 -13.66 6.95 18.52
N THR A 147 -12.77 7.79 19.02
CA THR A 147 -12.72 9.21 18.60
C THR A 147 -11.70 9.42 17.49
N GLU A 148 -12.00 10.29 16.52
CA GLU A 148 -11.05 10.66 15.47
C GLU A 148 -9.92 11.55 15.99
N LYS A 149 -10.16 12.31 17.07
CA LYS A 149 -9.20 13.26 17.65
C LYS A 149 -9.25 13.19 19.17
N SER A 150 -8.13 12.89 19.79
CA SER A 150 -7.97 12.88 21.24
C SER A 150 -6.58 13.33 21.63
N PHE A 151 -6.45 13.95 22.84
CA PHE A 151 -5.15 14.15 23.49
C PHE A 151 -4.50 12.83 23.92
N SER A 152 -5.29 11.76 24.06
CA SER A 152 -4.81 10.41 24.32
C SER A 152 -4.89 9.58 23.02
N PRO A 153 -3.75 9.28 22.37
CA PRO A 153 -3.74 8.52 21.10
C PRO A 153 -4.39 7.14 21.20
N VAL A 154 -4.39 6.57 22.40
CA VAL A 154 -4.99 5.24 22.65
C VAL A 154 -6.49 5.20 22.38
N LEU A 155 -7.19 6.33 22.50
CA LEU A 155 -8.63 6.45 22.26
C LEU A 155 -8.98 6.59 20.77
N THR A 156 -7.97 6.75 19.91
CA THR A 156 -8.16 6.81 18.44
C THR A 156 -8.01 5.45 17.77
N GLY A 157 -7.83 4.38 18.55
CA GLY A 157 -7.62 3.04 18.06
C GLY A 157 -8.54 2.00 18.68
N VAL A 158 -8.65 0.86 18.01
CA VAL A 158 -9.35 -0.33 18.51
C VAL A 158 -8.36 -1.22 19.23
N LEU A 159 -8.65 -1.56 20.50
CA LEU A 159 -7.90 -2.59 21.22
C LEU A 159 -8.29 -3.97 20.71
N MET A 160 -7.32 -4.74 20.27
CA MET A 160 -7.48 -6.16 19.95
C MET A 160 -6.76 -7.03 20.98
N LYS A 161 -7.49 -7.96 21.58
CA LYS A 161 -6.96 -8.87 22.61
C LYS A 161 -7.32 -10.30 22.30
N SER A 162 -6.34 -11.20 22.30
CA SER A 162 -6.57 -12.64 22.27
C SER A 162 -6.79 -13.18 23.69
N LYS A 163 -7.74 -14.11 23.86
CA LYS A 163 -8.01 -14.82 25.11
C LYS A 163 -8.32 -16.27 24.81
N THR A 164 -7.80 -17.17 25.63
CA THR A 164 -8.20 -18.57 25.62
C THR A 164 -9.06 -18.84 26.87
N GLU A 165 -10.28 -19.30 26.66
CA GLU A 165 -11.25 -19.58 27.70
C GLU A 165 -11.99 -20.87 27.35
N ASP A 166 -12.08 -21.83 28.26
CA ASP A 166 -12.75 -23.13 28.05
C ASP A 166 -12.28 -23.87 26.77
N ALA A 167 -10.96 -23.87 26.52
CA ALA A 167 -10.33 -24.42 25.31
C ALA A 167 -10.76 -23.75 23.98
N GLN A 168 -11.43 -22.60 24.05
CA GLN A 168 -11.77 -21.79 22.89
C GLN A 168 -10.87 -20.58 22.78
N HIS A 169 -10.36 -20.31 21.57
CA HIS A 169 -9.63 -19.09 21.28
C HIS A 169 -10.63 -17.99 20.86
N LYS A 170 -10.62 -16.89 21.60
CA LYS A 170 -11.47 -15.73 21.36
C LYS A 170 -10.64 -14.50 21.05
N ILE A 171 -11.12 -13.67 20.14
CA ILE A 171 -10.59 -12.32 19.92
C ILE A 171 -11.64 -11.33 20.39
N ILE A 172 -11.19 -10.38 21.20
CA ILE A 172 -12.01 -9.32 21.77
C ILE A 172 -11.57 -8.01 21.14
N PHE A 173 -12.52 -7.28 20.57
CA PHE A 173 -12.31 -5.92 20.08
C PHE A 173 -12.97 -4.95 21.06
N VAL A 174 -12.27 -3.87 21.40
CA VAL A 174 -12.79 -2.83 22.29
C VAL A 174 -12.50 -1.46 21.67
N GLY A 175 -13.54 -0.65 21.53
CA GLY A 175 -13.47 0.77 21.18
C GLY A 175 -14.08 1.59 22.31
N THR A 176 -13.49 2.76 22.64
CA THR A 176 -14.04 3.72 23.58
C THR A 176 -13.49 5.11 23.27
N ASP A 177 -14.27 6.15 23.56
CA ASP A 177 -13.92 7.56 23.42
C ASP A 177 -13.57 8.22 24.77
N SER A 178 -13.77 7.49 25.88
CA SER A 178 -13.42 7.91 27.26
C SER A 178 -13.48 6.76 28.26
#